data_93f4b63a4cd0207b3b794ccfad497713
#
_entry.id   93f4b63a4cd0207b3b794ccfad497713
#
_cell.length_a   1.000
_cell.length_b   1.000
_cell.length_c   1.000
_cell.angle_alpha   90.00
_cell.angle_beta   90.00
_cell.angle_gamma   90.00
#
_symmetry.space_group_name_H-M   'P 1'
#
loop_
_entity.id
_entity.type
_entity.pdbx_description
1 polymer ?
#
loop_
_entity_poly.entity_id
_entity_poly.type
_entity_poly.pdbx_seq_one_letter_code
_entity_poly.pdbx_strand_id
1 'polypeptide(L)'
;MMAMSEAQRADPDVLIVGAGPGGLASAMLLAHSGLDVLVVEKCAEVGGRTKIIEQDGFRFDRGPTFFHYPEIIEEIFQAIGLDAHKELGLIPLDPSYKLV
;
A
#
# COMPACT_ATOMS: atom_id res chain seq x y z
N MET A 1 1.85 11.45 -7.11
CA MET A 1 2.36 10.29 -7.85
C MET A 1 1.62 10.16 -9.17
N MET A 2 2.30 10.41 -10.26
CA MET A 2 1.72 10.26 -11.58
C MET A 2 2.75 9.62 -12.51
N ALA A 3 2.38 8.50 -13.12
CA ALA A 3 3.24 7.78 -14.04
C ALA A 3 3.34 8.44 -15.42
N MET A 4 2.37 9.30 -15.76
CA MET A 4 2.30 10.07 -17.01
C MET A 4 1.56 11.37 -16.79
N SER A 5 1.70 12.34 -17.70
CA SER A 5 0.98 13.59 -17.61
C SER A 5 -0.52 13.37 -17.81
N GLU A 6 -1.35 14.14 -17.11
CA GLU A 6 -2.81 14.07 -17.24
C GLU A 6 -3.29 14.29 -18.67
N ALA A 7 -2.61 15.17 -19.41
CA ALA A 7 -2.95 15.47 -20.80
C ALA A 7 -2.76 14.29 -21.76
N GLN A 8 -2.00 13.28 -21.37
CA GLN A 8 -1.71 12.07 -22.17
C GLN A 8 -2.57 10.88 -21.81
N ARG A 9 -3.39 10.99 -20.75
CA ARG A 9 -4.21 9.90 -20.25
C ARG A 9 -5.67 10.12 -20.64
N ALA A 10 -6.31 9.08 -21.19
CA ALA A 10 -7.75 9.04 -21.32
C ALA A 10 -8.41 9.02 -19.94
N ASP A 11 -9.72 9.29 -19.90
CA ASP A 11 -10.47 9.20 -18.65
C ASP A 11 -10.36 7.79 -18.06
N PRO A 12 -9.98 7.63 -16.80
CA PRO A 12 -9.93 6.33 -16.16
C PRO A 12 -11.36 5.79 -15.89
N ASP A 13 -11.48 4.47 -15.77
CA ASP A 13 -12.73 3.85 -15.32
C ASP A 13 -13.01 4.19 -13.86
N VAL A 14 -11.93 4.27 -13.05
CA VAL A 14 -12.02 4.56 -11.62
C VAL A 14 -10.94 5.56 -11.22
N LEU A 15 -11.36 6.59 -10.50
CA LEU A 15 -10.46 7.55 -9.85
C LEU A 15 -10.48 7.32 -8.34
N ILE A 16 -9.30 7.03 -7.77
CA ILE A 16 -9.12 6.89 -6.33
C ILE A 16 -8.37 8.11 -5.80
N VAL A 17 -8.97 8.78 -4.84
CA VAL A 17 -8.37 9.94 -4.18
C VAL A 17 -7.75 9.52 -2.87
N GLY A 18 -6.44 9.54 -2.80
CA GLY A 18 -5.64 9.14 -1.65
C GLY A 18 -4.94 7.79 -1.84
N ALA A 19 -3.62 7.80 -1.68
CA ALA A 19 -2.75 6.63 -1.80
C ALA A 19 -2.30 6.11 -0.41
N GLY A 20 -3.21 6.08 0.54
CA GLY A 20 -3.03 5.34 1.78
C GLY A 20 -3.29 3.83 1.57
N PRO A 21 -3.16 3.00 2.62
CA PRO A 21 -3.35 1.55 2.51
C PRO A 21 -4.67 1.14 1.87
N GLY A 22 -5.77 1.78 2.28
CA GLY A 22 -7.11 1.47 1.72
C GLY A 22 -7.22 1.82 0.24
N GLY A 23 -6.75 3.00 -0.15
CA GLY A 23 -6.76 3.43 -1.55
C GLY A 23 -5.89 2.54 -2.43
N LEU A 24 -4.70 2.17 -1.96
CA LEU A 24 -3.79 1.28 -2.68
C LEU A 24 -4.36 -0.14 -2.80
N ALA A 25 -4.95 -0.68 -1.74
CA ALA A 25 -5.59 -2.00 -1.79
C ALA A 25 -6.76 -2.01 -2.78
N SER A 26 -7.61 -0.98 -2.76
CA SER A 26 -8.71 -0.84 -3.72
C SER A 26 -8.18 -0.75 -5.15
N ALA A 27 -7.12 0.02 -5.38
CA ALA A 27 -6.50 0.15 -6.69
C ALA A 27 -5.99 -1.19 -7.21
N MET A 28 -5.33 -1.97 -6.36
CA MET A 28 -4.81 -3.30 -6.71
C MET A 28 -5.95 -4.23 -7.16
N LEU A 29 -7.01 -4.32 -6.38
CA LEU A 29 -8.14 -5.21 -6.67
C LEU A 29 -8.89 -4.78 -7.94
N LEU A 30 -9.16 -3.49 -8.09
CA LEU A 30 -9.87 -2.96 -9.25
C LEU A 30 -9.05 -3.10 -10.53
N ALA A 31 -7.75 -2.79 -10.47
CA ALA A 31 -6.86 -2.96 -11.61
C ALA A 31 -6.74 -4.44 -12.02
N HIS A 32 -6.67 -5.34 -11.05
CA HIS A 32 -6.63 -6.78 -11.32
C HIS A 32 -7.92 -7.27 -11.99
N SER A 33 -9.05 -6.65 -11.71
CA SER A 33 -10.32 -6.97 -12.38
C SER A 33 -10.43 -6.45 -13.82
N GLY A 34 -9.43 -5.73 -14.31
CA GLY A 34 -9.34 -5.23 -15.68
C GLY A 34 -9.77 -3.78 -15.87
N LEU A 35 -10.07 -3.05 -14.79
CA LEU A 35 -10.43 -1.64 -14.85
C LEU A 35 -9.19 -0.76 -14.97
N ASP A 36 -9.32 0.35 -15.71
CA ASP A 36 -8.29 1.40 -15.75
C ASP A 36 -8.43 2.28 -14.51
N VAL A 37 -7.44 2.21 -13.60
CA VAL A 37 -7.48 2.88 -12.31
C VAL A 37 -6.44 3.98 -12.24
N LEU A 38 -6.88 5.17 -11.86
CA LEU A 38 -5.99 6.28 -11.53
C LEU A 38 -6.06 6.57 -10.04
N VAL A 39 -4.89 6.56 -9.38
CA VAL A 39 -4.77 6.99 -7.99
C VAL A 39 -4.13 8.36 -7.94
N VAL A 40 -4.77 9.30 -7.25
CA VAL A 40 -4.23 10.65 -7.03
C VAL A 40 -3.92 10.84 -5.55
N GLU A 41 -2.76 11.43 -5.26
CA GLU A 41 -2.27 11.65 -3.90
C GLU A 41 -1.80 13.10 -3.76
N LYS A 42 -2.27 13.79 -2.71
CA LYS A 42 -1.87 15.17 -2.43
C LYS A 42 -0.43 15.33 -1.98
N CYS A 43 0.13 14.31 -1.33
CA CYS A 43 1.51 14.31 -0.86
C CYS A 43 2.45 13.81 -1.95
N ALA A 44 3.74 14.16 -1.85
CA ALA A 44 4.76 13.66 -2.77
C ALA A 44 4.99 12.15 -2.66
N GLU A 45 4.62 11.55 -1.54
CA GLU A 45 4.84 10.15 -1.23
C GLU A 45 3.52 9.43 -0.95
N VAL A 46 3.44 8.18 -1.37
CA VAL A 46 2.33 7.29 -1.06
C VAL A 46 2.48 6.69 0.35
N GLY A 47 1.42 6.04 0.84
CA GLY A 47 1.43 5.31 2.10
C GLY A 47 0.59 5.95 3.21
N GLY A 48 0.21 7.21 3.09
CA GLY A 48 -0.62 7.87 4.10
C GLY A 48 0.01 7.84 5.50
N ARG A 49 -0.69 7.26 6.47
CA ARG A 49 -0.20 7.12 7.85
C ARG A 49 0.83 6.01 8.03
N THR A 50 1.04 5.17 7.03
CA THR A 50 2.02 4.07 7.07
C THR A 50 3.28 4.36 6.27
N LYS A 51 3.44 5.59 5.79
CA LYS A 51 4.63 5.99 5.05
C LYS A 51 5.88 6.03 5.93
N ILE A 52 7.03 5.97 5.29
CA ILE A 52 8.33 6.00 5.93
C ILE A 52 8.86 7.44 5.93
N ILE A 53 9.58 7.81 6.98
CA ILE A 53 10.37 9.03 7.03
C ILE A 53 11.82 8.65 6.82
N GLU A 54 12.46 9.27 5.84
CA GLU A 54 13.90 9.14 5.62
C GLU A 54 14.58 10.45 5.95
N GLN A 55 15.57 10.39 6.82
CA GLN A 55 16.37 11.57 7.22
C GLN A 55 17.80 11.15 7.55
N ASP A 56 18.76 11.84 6.97
CA ASP A 56 20.20 11.65 7.23
C ASP A 56 20.67 10.18 7.06
N GLY A 57 20.07 9.47 6.11
CA GLY A 57 20.37 8.06 5.83
C GLY A 57 19.67 7.06 6.76
N PHE A 58 18.84 7.54 7.67
CA PHE A 58 18.03 6.70 8.55
C PHE A 58 16.60 6.61 8.05
N ARG A 59 15.96 5.47 8.33
CA ARG A 59 14.56 5.20 7.98
C ARG A 59 13.75 4.97 9.25
N PHE A 60 12.61 5.64 9.34
CA PHE A 60 11.70 5.55 10.48
C PHE A 60 10.30 5.24 9.97
N ASP A 61 9.66 4.21 10.54
CA ASP A 61 8.24 3.97 10.29
C ASP A 61 7.41 5.06 10.93
N ARG A 62 6.48 5.61 10.16
CA ARG A 62 5.55 6.60 10.65
C ARG A 62 4.22 5.93 10.99
N GLY A 63 3.96 5.73 12.28
CA GLY A 63 2.74 5.10 12.75
C GLY A 63 2.93 3.61 13.03
N PRO A 64 2.05 2.72 12.54
CA PRO A 64 2.10 1.30 12.91
C PRO A 64 3.40 0.63 12.50
N THR A 65 3.99 -0.11 13.44
CA THR A 65 5.21 -0.90 13.21
C THR A 65 4.95 -2.40 13.17
N PHE A 66 3.74 -2.83 13.55
CA PHE A 66 3.32 -4.24 13.55
C PHE A 66 2.10 -4.45 12.69
N PHE A 67 2.06 -5.59 12.00
CA PHE A 67 0.87 -6.11 11.35
C PHE A 67 0.10 -6.98 12.36
N HIS A 68 -0.99 -6.43 12.91
CA HIS A 68 -1.82 -7.17 13.85
C HIS A 68 -2.78 -8.14 13.17
N TYR A 69 -3.13 -7.88 11.91
CA TYR A 69 -4.07 -8.68 11.13
C TYR A 69 -3.48 -9.01 9.76
N PRO A 70 -2.42 -9.84 9.71
CA PRO A 70 -1.80 -10.21 8.44
C PRO A 70 -2.77 -10.92 7.49
N GLU A 71 -3.79 -11.60 8.01
CA GLU A 71 -4.78 -12.34 7.25
C GLU A 71 -5.50 -11.44 6.22
N ILE A 72 -5.79 -10.19 6.59
CA ILE A 72 -6.46 -9.24 5.67
C ILE A 72 -5.57 -8.93 4.47
N ILE A 73 -4.30 -8.67 4.70
CA ILE A 73 -3.32 -8.44 3.64
C ILE A 73 -3.12 -9.71 2.79
N GLU A 74 -3.07 -10.87 3.43
CA GLU A 74 -2.96 -12.15 2.74
C GLU A 74 -4.13 -12.38 1.79
N GLU A 75 -5.37 -12.10 2.24
CA GLU A 75 -6.56 -12.21 1.40
C GLU A 75 -6.51 -11.28 0.18
N ILE A 76 -6.09 -10.03 0.37
CA ILE A 76 -5.97 -9.05 -0.72
C ILE A 76 -4.94 -9.52 -1.74
N PHE A 77 -3.77 -9.93 -1.31
CA PHE A 77 -2.71 -10.42 -2.21
C PHE A 77 -3.14 -11.71 -2.91
N GLN A 78 -3.76 -12.62 -2.20
CA GLN A 78 -4.27 -13.86 -2.78
C GLN A 78 -5.32 -13.60 -3.86
N ALA A 79 -6.20 -12.61 -3.66
CA ALA A 79 -7.21 -12.24 -4.63
C ALA A 79 -6.63 -11.77 -5.98
N ILE A 80 -5.39 -11.27 -5.98
CA ILE A 80 -4.67 -10.86 -7.20
C ILE A 80 -3.59 -11.87 -7.62
N GLY A 81 -3.57 -13.06 -7.03
CA GLY A 81 -2.66 -14.14 -7.40
C GLY A 81 -1.25 -14.01 -6.83
N LEU A 82 -1.05 -13.21 -5.78
CA LEU A 82 0.24 -13.00 -5.11
C LEU A 82 0.25 -13.59 -3.70
N ASP A 83 1.45 -13.83 -3.20
CA ASP A 83 1.71 -14.26 -1.82
C ASP A 83 2.24 -13.08 -1.00
N ALA A 84 1.45 -12.61 -0.03
CA ALA A 84 1.80 -11.46 0.79
C ALA A 84 3.10 -11.66 1.59
N HIS A 85 3.33 -12.85 2.13
CA HIS A 85 4.55 -13.16 2.88
C HIS A 85 5.79 -13.03 2.01
N LYS A 86 5.69 -13.52 0.78
CA LYS A 86 6.80 -13.47 -0.19
C LYS A 86 7.06 -12.06 -0.68
N GLU A 87 5.99 -11.32 -1.05
CA GLU A 87 6.10 -9.98 -1.62
C GLU A 87 6.54 -8.94 -0.58
N LEU A 88 6.05 -9.05 0.66
CA LEU A 88 6.31 -8.08 1.72
C LEU A 88 7.44 -8.50 2.67
N GLY A 89 7.89 -9.74 2.60
CA GLY A 89 8.90 -10.26 3.52
C GLY A 89 8.43 -10.27 4.97
N LEU A 90 7.16 -10.62 5.20
CA LEU A 90 6.59 -10.65 6.55
C LEU A 90 7.27 -11.71 7.41
N ILE A 91 7.65 -11.32 8.62
CA ILE A 91 8.30 -12.18 9.60
C ILE A 91 7.42 -12.27 10.83
N PRO A 92 6.90 -13.48 11.18
CA PRO A 92 6.16 -13.64 12.42
C PRO A 92 7.09 -13.48 13.63
N LEU A 93 6.63 -12.76 14.64
CA LEU A 93 7.36 -12.55 15.88
C LEU A 93 6.68 -13.34 17.01
N ASP A 94 7.49 -14.18 17.70
CA ASP A 94 7.03 -14.93 18.86
C ASP A 94 8.14 -14.98 19.94
N PRO A 95 7.95 -14.28 21.06
CA PRO A 95 6.86 -13.35 21.38
C PRO A 95 6.97 -12.04 20.58
N SER A 96 5.82 -11.42 20.27
CA SER A 96 5.81 -10.14 19.55
C SER A 96 6.26 -8.98 20.45
N TYR A 97 6.02 -9.07 21.75
CA TYR A 97 6.50 -8.12 22.76
C TYR A 97 6.59 -8.78 24.13
N LYS A 98 7.30 -8.12 25.04
CA LYS A 98 7.44 -8.54 26.44
C LYS A 98 7.20 -7.34 27.35
N LEU A 99 6.31 -7.52 28.33
CA LEU A 99 6.11 -6.56 29.42
C LEU A 99 7.04 -6.91 30.58
N VAL A 100 7.71 -5.91 31.12
CA VAL A 100 8.62 -6.04 32.26
C VAL A 100 8.13 -5.21 33.44
#